data_bf154f337ceaf60d4f01f3f80a2fe37f
#
_entry.id   bf154f337ceaf60d4f01f3f80a2fe37f
#
_cell.length_a   1.000
_cell.length_b   1.000
_cell.length_c   1.000
_cell.angle_alpha   90.00
_cell.angle_beta   90.00
_cell.angle_gamma   90.00
#
_symmetry.space_group_name_H-M   'P 1'
#
loop_
_entity.id
_entity.type
_entity.pdbx_description
1 polymer ?
#
loop_
_entity_poly.entity_id
_entity_poly.type
_entity_poly.pdbx_seq_one_letter_code
_entity_poly.pdbx_strand_id
1 'polypeptide(L)'
;MQNHNQNEIAYFTMPKVGEQKSDIEDACSFSSDRSLVAIADGTSTSFLAGEWAKLLVAHFCSPNESSIFEIRERWEEWLRPVQQEWRKLYLNIKTDKTIPWNAKGGDKAHGSATFVGLKLQPPNQGGEKIWEALAVG
;
A
#
# COMPACT_ATOMS: atom_id res chain seq x y z
N MET A 1 15.95 13.12 29.74
CA MET A 1 15.48 11.85 29.17
C MET A 1 14.21 12.14 28.36
N GLN A 2 14.33 12.20 27.05
CA GLN A 2 13.15 12.34 26.20
C GLN A 2 12.51 10.96 26.10
N ASN A 3 11.40 10.74 26.80
CA ASN A 3 10.51 9.63 26.54
C ASN A 3 9.90 9.87 25.14
N HIS A 4 10.55 9.36 24.11
CA HIS A 4 9.92 9.20 22.82
C HIS A 4 8.84 8.14 23.00
N ASN A 5 7.62 8.59 23.15
CA ASN A 5 6.43 7.75 23.11
C ASN A 5 6.30 7.27 21.64
N GLN A 6 7.16 6.31 21.27
CA GLN A 6 7.08 5.71 19.94
C GLN A 6 5.81 4.86 19.91
N ASN A 7 4.96 5.10 18.92
CA ASN A 7 3.82 4.24 18.69
C ASN A 7 4.29 2.81 18.45
N GLU A 8 3.66 1.86 19.10
CA GLU A 8 3.90 0.44 18.88
C GLU A 8 2.95 -0.04 17.79
N ILE A 9 3.50 -0.71 16.78
CA ILE A 9 2.74 -1.26 15.65
C ILE A 9 3.06 -2.74 15.57
N ALA A 10 2.02 -3.57 15.56
CA ALA A 10 2.10 -4.98 15.26
C ALA A 10 1.11 -5.33 14.18
N TYR A 11 1.51 -6.17 13.23
CA TYR A 11 0.62 -6.71 12.21
C TYR A 11 0.89 -8.20 11.99
N PHE A 12 -0.13 -8.90 11.56
CA PHE A 12 -0.07 -10.33 11.26
C PHE A 12 -0.66 -10.58 9.89
N THR A 13 0.03 -11.38 9.09
CA THR A 13 -0.51 -11.89 7.83
C THR A 13 -0.44 -13.40 7.83
N MET A 14 -1.42 -14.04 7.19
CA MET A 14 -1.48 -15.47 7.08
C MET A 14 -1.98 -15.86 5.69
N PRO A 15 -1.29 -16.79 4.99
CA PRO A 15 -1.80 -17.28 3.72
C PRO A 15 -3.10 -18.06 3.92
N LYS A 16 -3.94 -18.07 2.90
CA LYS A 16 -5.15 -18.91 2.88
C LYS A 16 -4.76 -20.39 2.90
N VAL A 17 -5.68 -21.25 3.31
CA VAL A 17 -5.43 -22.71 3.34
C VAL A 17 -5.08 -23.20 1.94
N GLY A 18 -3.90 -23.81 1.82
CA GLY A 18 -3.37 -24.30 0.53
C GLY A 18 -2.51 -23.32 -0.24
N GLU A 19 -2.35 -22.09 0.23
CA GLU A 19 -1.48 -21.07 -0.36
C GLU A 19 -0.15 -20.96 0.39
N GLN A 20 0.87 -20.46 -0.31
CA GLN A 20 2.18 -20.15 0.29
C GLN A 20 2.25 -18.67 0.69
N LYS A 21 3.28 -18.30 1.47
CA LYS A 21 3.53 -16.89 1.84
C LYS A 21 3.70 -15.96 0.63
N SER A 22 4.21 -16.49 -0.49
CA SER A 22 4.34 -15.75 -1.75
C SER A 22 3.00 -15.37 -2.38
N ASP A 23 1.94 -16.05 -2.02
CA ASP A 23 0.61 -15.89 -2.61
C ASP A 23 -0.25 -14.88 -1.84
N ILE A 24 0.29 -14.32 -0.73
CA ILE A 24 -0.40 -13.29 0.05
C ILE A 24 -0.53 -12.02 -0.79
N GLU A 25 -1.76 -11.60 -1.03
CA GLU A 25 -2.11 -10.40 -1.78
C GLU A 25 -2.25 -9.16 -0.89
N ASP A 26 -2.28 -9.36 0.42
CA ASP A 26 -2.35 -8.30 1.42
C ASP A 26 -0.99 -7.66 1.65
N ALA A 27 -0.98 -6.37 1.93
CA ALA A 27 0.21 -5.63 2.28
C ALA A 27 -0.02 -4.71 3.46
N CYS A 28 1.03 -4.51 4.25
CA CYS A 28 1.09 -3.53 5.32
C CYS A 28 2.43 -2.80 5.26
N SER A 29 2.42 -1.52 5.59
CA SER A 29 3.63 -0.72 5.73
C SER A 29 3.45 0.35 6.81
N PHE A 30 4.56 0.85 7.31
CA PHE A 30 4.59 1.99 8.22
C PHE A 30 5.85 2.83 8.01
N SER A 31 5.76 4.12 8.31
CA SER A 31 6.92 5.02 8.25
C SER A 31 7.92 4.73 9.37
N SER A 32 9.18 5.14 9.20
CA SER A 32 10.25 4.93 10.18
C SER A 32 9.95 5.56 11.55
N ASP A 33 9.26 6.70 11.56
CA ASP A 33 8.80 7.40 12.77
C ASP A 33 7.46 6.85 13.31
N ARG A 34 6.86 5.86 12.62
CA ARG A 34 5.57 5.25 12.96
C ARG A 34 4.40 6.23 13.03
N SER A 35 4.50 7.33 12.32
CA SER A 35 3.40 8.29 12.19
C SER A 35 2.44 7.94 11.06
N LEU A 36 2.88 7.15 10.07
CA LEU A 36 2.07 6.67 8.96
C LEU A 36 1.98 5.15 9.02
N VAL A 37 0.78 4.63 8.84
CA VAL A 37 0.49 3.19 8.73
C VAL A 37 -0.46 2.99 7.58
N ALA A 38 -0.25 1.97 6.78
CA ALA A 38 -1.17 1.61 5.71
C ALA A 38 -1.33 0.11 5.57
N ILE A 39 -2.53 -0.31 5.19
CA ILE A 39 -2.85 -1.67 4.80
C ILE A 39 -3.57 -1.64 3.45
N ALA A 40 -3.37 -2.67 2.66
CA ALA A 40 -4.09 -2.88 1.42
C ALA A 40 -4.36 -4.37 1.23
N ASP A 41 -5.54 -4.68 0.70
CA ASP A 41 -5.98 -6.03 0.34
C ASP A 41 -6.11 -6.09 -1.18
N GLY A 42 -5.23 -6.87 -1.82
CA GLY A 42 -5.22 -7.06 -3.26
C GLY A 42 -6.35 -7.97 -3.71
N THR A 43 -7.09 -7.54 -4.73
CA THR A 43 -8.20 -8.33 -5.27
C THR A 43 -7.69 -9.54 -6.04
N SER A 44 -7.97 -10.75 -5.59
CA SER A 44 -7.48 -12.03 -6.16
C SER A 44 -7.79 -12.23 -7.66
N THR A 45 -8.76 -11.52 -8.20
CA THR A 45 -9.10 -11.57 -9.63
C THR A 45 -8.29 -10.58 -10.47
N SER A 46 -7.49 -9.72 -9.85
CA SER A 46 -6.67 -8.74 -10.56
C SER A 46 -5.24 -9.21 -10.75
N PHE A 47 -4.61 -8.74 -11.83
CA PHE A 47 -3.24 -9.13 -12.14
C PHE A 47 -2.25 -8.39 -11.24
N LEU A 48 -1.28 -9.11 -10.67
CA LEU A 48 -0.29 -8.58 -9.73
C LEU A 48 -0.94 -7.82 -8.54
N ALA A 49 -2.03 -8.35 -8.00
CA ALA A 49 -2.77 -7.71 -6.91
C ALA A 49 -1.89 -7.46 -5.68
N GLY A 50 -1.11 -8.44 -5.26
CA GLY A 50 -0.18 -8.30 -4.14
C GLY A 50 0.91 -7.26 -4.39
N GLU A 51 1.43 -7.15 -5.62
CA GLU A 51 2.42 -6.11 -5.97
C GLU A 51 1.77 -4.72 -5.99
N TRP A 52 0.53 -4.62 -6.48
CA TRP A 52 -0.24 -3.38 -6.41
C TRP A 52 -0.47 -2.94 -4.97
N ALA A 53 -0.91 -3.85 -4.09
CA ALA A 53 -1.10 -3.58 -2.67
C ALA A 53 0.20 -3.10 -1.99
N LYS A 54 1.33 -3.78 -2.25
CA LYS A 54 2.65 -3.39 -1.72
C LYS A 54 3.08 -1.99 -2.17
N LEU A 55 2.88 -1.66 -3.44
CA LEU A 55 3.20 -0.34 -3.97
C LEU A 55 2.35 0.77 -3.31
N LEU A 56 1.06 0.54 -3.12
CA LEU A 56 0.16 1.50 -2.45
C LEU A 56 0.61 1.81 -1.03
N VAL A 57 0.82 0.78 -0.21
CA VAL A 57 1.19 0.98 1.20
C VAL A 57 2.59 1.59 1.34
N ALA A 58 3.54 1.20 0.49
CA ALA A 58 4.88 1.76 0.48
C ALA A 58 4.86 3.24 0.07
N HIS A 59 4.07 3.61 -0.93
CA HIS A 59 3.95 4.99 -1.38
C HIS A 59 3.33 5.89 -0.31
N PHE A 60 2.28 5.41 0.37
CA PHE A 60 1.65 6.16 1.46
C PHE A 60 2.60 6.37 2.64
N CYS A 61 3.35 5.35 3.02
CA CYS A 61 4.27 5.39 4.17
C CYS A 61 5.65 5.97 3.84
N SER A 62 5.92 6.33 2.58
CA SER A 62 7.14 7.05 2.23
C SER A 62 7.08 8.50 2.77
N PRO A 63 8.24 9.10 3.07
CA PRO A 63 8.27 10.48 3.56
C PRO A 63 7.62 11.42 2.55
N ASN A 64 6.47 11.93 2.90
CA ASN A 64 5.79 12.99 2.16
C ASN A 64 5.10 13.94 3.17
N GLU A 65 5.00 15.19 2.81
CA GLU A 65 4.39 16.23 3.66
C GLU A 65 2.89 16.37 3.41
N SER A 66 2.31 15.61 2.47
CA SER A 66 0.92 15.74 2.11
C SER A 66 0.00 15.34 3.26
N SER A 67 -1.00 16.15 3.52
CA SER A 67 -2.09 15.80 4.43
C SER A 67 -3.00 14.74 3.80
N ILE A 68 -3.77 14.04 4.62
CA ILE A 68 -4.81 13.11 4.14
C ILE A 68 -5.82 13.83 3.23
N PHE A 69 -6.15 15.08 3.58
CA PHE A 69 -7.04 15.92 2.78
C PHE A 69 -6.48 16.17 1.38
N GLU A 70 -5.21 16.56 1.27
CA GLU A 70 -4.55 16.80 -0.03
C GLU A 70 -4.48 15.53 -0.87
N ILE A 71 -4.15 14.38 -0.27
CA ILE A 71 -4.16 13.09 -0.96
C ILE A 71 -5.55 12.80 -1.52
N ARG A 72 -6.62 13.02 -0.74
CA ARG A 72 -8.00 12.81 -1.17
C ARG A 72 -8.38 13.71 -2.34
N GLU A 73 -8.09 15.02 -2.24
CA GLU A 73 -8.46 16.00 -3.27
C GLU A 73 -7.67 15.81 -4.57
N ARG A 74 -6.45 15.26 -4.48
CA ARG A 74 -5.55 15.03 -5.62
C ARG A 74 -5.23 13.56 -5.79
N TRP A 75 -6.21 12.68 -5.57
CA TRP A 75 -6.03 11.23 -5.57
C TRP A 75 -5.37 10.70 -6.84
N GLU A 76 -5.80 11.13 -8.00
CA GLU A 76 -5.24 10.68 -9.29
C GLU A 76 -3.76 11.06 -9.44
N GLU A 77 -3.38 12.25 -8.99
CA GLU A 77 -1.99 12.69 -9.02
C GLU A 77 -1.14 11.91 -8.02
N TRP A 78 -1.67 11.69 -6.83
CA TRP A 78 -1.02 10.89 -5.79
C TRP A 78 -0.82 9.44 -6.25
N LEU A 79 -1.78 8.87 -6.95
CA LEU A 79 -1.75 7.49 -7.44
C LEU A 79 -0.81 7.29 -8.63
N ARG A 80 -0.54 8.34 -9.41
CA ARG A 80 0.24 8.26 -10.66
C ARG A 80 1.61 7.59 -10.53
N PRO A 81 2.46 7.87 -9.53
CA PRO A 81 3.73 7.17 -9.35
C PRO A 81 3.54 5.67 -9.11
N VAL A 82 2.54 5.28 -8.32
CA VAL A 82 2.21 3.88 -8.05
C VAL A 82 1.81 3.16 -9.34
N GLN A 83 0.97 3.78 -10.16
CA GLN A 83 0.55 3.25 -11.46
C GLN A 83 1.75 3.08 -12.41
N GLN A 84 2.69 4.02 -12.40
CA GLN A 84 3.90 3.95 -13.23
C GLN A 84 4.80 2.78 -12.83
N GLU A 85 5.03 2.57 -11.52
CA GLU A 85 5.83 1.45 -11.03
C GLU A 85 5.15 0.11 -11.31
N TRP A 86 3.86 -0.03 -11.08
CA TRP A 86 3.12 -1.24 -11.42
C TRP A 86 3.19 -1.54 -12.92
N ARG A 87 3.07 -0.51 -13.76
CA ARG A 87 3.16 -0.66 -15.22
C ARG A 87 4.54 -1.16 -15.66
N LYS A 88 5.62 -0.72 -15.01
CA LYS A 88 6.97 -1.24 -15.27
C LYS A 88 7.04 -2.73 -14.96
N LEU A 89 6.54 -3.15 -13.80
CA LEU A 89 6.48 -4.57 -13.42
C LEU A 89 5.68 -5.39 -14.43
N TYR A 90 4.51 -4.91 -14.82
CA TYR A 90 3.67 -5.54 -15.83
C TYR A 90 4.40 -5.71 -17.17
N LEU A 91 5.05 -4.65 -17.66
CA LEU A 91 5.79 -4.70 -18.92
C LEU A 91 6.97 -5.68 -18.86
N ASN A 92 7.69 -5.73 -17.76
CA ASN A 92 8.78 -6.68 -17.56
C ASN A 92 8.27 -8.13 -17.67
N ILE A 93 7.16 -8.45 -17.02
CA ILE A 93 6.54 -9.78 -17.12
C ILE A 93 6.04 -10.05 -18.55
N LYS A 94 5.40 -9.07 -19.18
CA LYS A 94 4.85 -9.23 -20.52
C LYS A 94 5.95 -9.51 -21.57
N THR A 95 7.11 -8.91 -21.41
CA THR A 95 8.25 -9.06 -22.32
C THR A 95 9.15 -10.26 -22.01
N ASP A 96 9.05 -10.82 -20.82
CA ASP A 96 9.85 -11.98 -20.40
C ASP A 96 9.42 -13.23 -21.19
N LYS A 97 10.34 -13.75 -22.01
CA LYS A 97 10.11 -14.93 -22.84
C LYS A 97 10.07 -16.23 -22.04
N THR A 98 10.55 -16.25 -20.81
CA THR A 98 10.55 -17.44 -19.95
C THR A 98 9.20 -17.67 -19.27
N ILE A 99 8.36 -16.63 -19.19
CA ILE A 99 7.03 -16.69 -18.59
C ILE A 99 6.00 -17.14 -19.65
N PRO A 100 5.20 -18.18 -19.39
CA PRO A 100 4.14 -18.60 -20.29
C PRO A 100 3.13 -17.49 -20.59
N TRP A 101 2.60 -17.43 -21.80
CA TRP A 101 1.68 -16.38 -22.24
C TRP A 101 0.42 -16.27 -21.38
N ASN A 102 -0.11 -17.39 -20.87
CA ASN A 102 -1.28 -17.45 -20.00
C ASN A 102 -1.01 -16.92 -18.57
N ALA A 103 0.26 -16.81 -18.17
CA ALA A 103 0.67 -16.23 -16.89
C ALA A 103 0.98 -14.72 -16.97
N LYS A 104 0.80 -14.09 -18.13
CA LYS A 104 1.17 -12.69 -18.39
C LYS A 104 0.01 -11.68 -18.20
N GLY A 105 -1.13 -12.09 -17.67
CA GLY A 105 -2.24 -11.20 -17.33
C GLY A 105 -3.09 -10.70 -18.51
N GLY A 106 -2.72 -10.98 -19.76
CA GLY A 106 -3.47 -10.53 -20.95
C GLY A 106 -3.40 -9.02 -21.23
N ASP A 107 -4.17 -8.54 -22.21
CA ASP A 107 -4.09 -7.14 -22.68
C ASP A 107 -4.86 -6.14 -21.80
N LYS A 108 -5.75 -6.62 -20.95
CA LYS A 108 -6.58 -5.80 -20.03
C LYS A 108 -6.15 -5.97 -18.55
N ALA A 109 -4.90 -6.35 -18.33
CA ALA A 109 -4.40 -6.52 -16.97
C ALA A 109 -4.44 -5.19 -16.21
N HIS A 110 -5.00 -5.21 -15.01
CA HIS A 110 -5.05 -4.08 -14.08
C HIS A 110 -4.80 -4.57 -12.67
N GLY A 111 -4.19 -3.73 -11.85
CA GLY A 111 -4.10 -3.93 -10.41
C GLY A 111 -5.35 -3.38 -9.72
N SER A 112 -5.85 -4.09 -8.72
CA SER A 112 -6.94 -3.64 -7.87
C SER A 112 -6.70 -4.06 -6.43
N ALA A 113 -7.00 -3.16 -5.50
CA ALA A 113 -6.92 -3.43 -4.07
C ALA A 113 -7.84 -2.46 -3.31
N THR A 114 -8.32 -2.89 -2.15
CA THR A 114 -8.81 -1.96 -1.14
C THR A 114 -7.61 -1.38 -0.39
N PHE A 115 -7.73 -0.17 0.13
CA PHE A 115 -6.63 0.54 0.79
C PHE A 115 -7.14 1.35 1.98
N VAL A 116 -6.40 1.28 3.09
CA VAL A 116 -6.59 2.16 4.24
C VAL A 116 -5.25 2.72 4.69
N GLY A 117 -5.15 4.04 4.71
CA GLY A 117 -4.01 4.78 5.26
C GLY A 117 -4.39 5.55 6.51
N LEU A 118 -3.54 5.52 7.52
CA LEU A 118 -3.68 6.20 8.80
C LEU A 118 -2.49 7.12 9.04
N LYS A 119 -2.75 8.36 9.38
CA LYS A 119 -1.76 9.34 9.80
C LYS A 119 -1.99 9.70 11.27
N LEU A 120 -1.00 9.43 12.10
CA LEU A 120 -0.98 9.79 13.51
C LEU A 120 -0.25 11.14 13.65
N GLN A 121 -0.89 12.12 14.26
CA GLN A 121 -0.28 13.41 14.52
C GLN A 121 0.31 13.44 15.94
N PRO A 122 1.34 14.26 16.18
CA PRO A 122 1.79 14.51 17.54
C PRO A 122 0.63 15.09 18.37
N PRO A 123 0.60 14.81 19.69
CA PRO A 123 -0.41 15.38 20.57
C PRO A 123 -0.46 16.89 20.45
N ASN A 124 -1.66 17.47 20.45
CA ASN A 124 -1.84 18.91 20.49
C ASN A 124 -1.40 19.49 21.85
N GLN A 125 -1.50 20.80 22.03
CA GLN A 125 -1.13 21.47 23.29
C GLN A 125 -1.93 20.97 24.51
N GLY A 126 -3.11 20.37 24.29
CA GLY A 126 -3.95 19.74 25.32
C GLY A 126 -3.59 18.28 25.60
N GLY A 127 -2.59 17.70 24.91
CA GLY A 127 -2.20 16.29 25.03
C GLY A 127 -3.11 15.33 24.30
N GLU A 128 -4.06 15.80 23.50
CA GLU A 128 -4.95 14.96 22.70
C GLU A 128 -4.23 14.40 21.49
N LYS A 129 -4.35 13.08 21.29
CA LYS A 129 -3.85 12.40 20.10
C LYS A 129 -4.85 12.57 18.98
N ILE A 130 -4.37 13.08 17.85
CA ILE A 130 -5.15 13.27 16.64
C ILE A 130 -4.69 12.26 15.60
N TRP A 131 -5.64 11.71 14.88
CA TRP A 131 -5.38 10.85 13.73
C TRP A 131 -6.31 11.18 12.57
N GLU A 132 -5.84 10.91 11.38
CA GLU A 132 -6.60 11.05 10.14
C GLU A 132 -6.53 9.74 9.38
N ALA A 133 -7.60 9.34 8.73
CA ALA A 133 -7.63 8.13 7.91
C ALA A 133 -8.20 8.39 6.53
N LEU A 134 -7.68 7.65 5.56
CA LEU A 134 -8.18 7.58 4.19
C LEU A 134 -8.49 6.13 3.88
N ALA A 135 -9.70 5.84 3.40
CA ALA A 135 -10.10 4.53 2.93
C ALA A 135 -10.57 4.62 1.47
N VAL A 136 -10.14 3.67 0.66
CA VAL A 136 -10.48 3.55 -0.77
C VAL A 136 -10.78 2.09 -1.08
N GLY A 137 -11.89 1.82 -1.77
CA GLY A 137 -12.31 0.48 -2.17
C GLY A 137 -13.29 0.50 -3.32
#